data_435dc85e6feab9ad2a5e84bbc8377861
#
_entry.id   435dc85e6feab9ad2a5e84bbc8377861
#
_cell.length_a   1.000
_cell.length_b   1.000
_cell.length_c   1.000
_cell.angle_alpha   90.00
_cell.angle_beta   90.00
_cell.angle_gamma   90.00
#
_symmetry.space_group_name_H-M   'P 1'
#
loop_
_entity.id
_entity.type
_entity.pdbx_description
1 polymer ?
#
loop_
_entity_poly.entity_id
_entity_poly.type
_entity_poly.pdbx_seq_one_letter_code
_entity_poly.pdbx_strand_id
1 'polypeptide(L)'
;MKAADTSTIVAAFASWHEKHTAARGALDKGLRLVSHCALESYSVLTRLPPPHRVAGRVVRDFLAQRFPQPFLQLDPRKYRDFVFGLAERGVSGGAAYDALVAATVASASGELVSCDRRALPIYEKYGVRVEFL
;
A
#
# COMPACT_ATOMS: atom_id res chain seq x y z
N MET A 1 11.20 0.71 10.24
CA MET A 1 10.23 1.53 9.47
C MET A 1 9.11 0.64 9.00
N LYS A 2 7.89 1.13 9.08
CA LYS A 2 6.70 0.42 8.59
C LYS A 2 6.02 1.23 7.50
N ALA A 3 5.44 0.56 6.53
CA ALA A 3 4.70 1.17 5.42
C ALA A 3 3.32 0.52 5.29
N ALA A 4 2.33 1.33 4.93
CA ALA A 4 0.98 0.87 4.68
C ALA A 4 0.82 0.40 3.24
N ASP A 5 0.14 -0.72 3.03
CA ASP A 5 -0.40 -1.05 1.72
C ASP A 5 -1.78 -0.40 1.51
N THR A 6 -2.31 -0.53 0.31
CA THR A 6 -3.60 0.08 -0.03
C THR A 6 -4.73 -0.37 0.89
N SER A 7 -4.77 -1.64 1.29
CA SER A 7 -5.81 -2.15 2.17
C SER A 7 -5.85 -1.44 3.52
N THR A 8 -4.68 -1.16 4.08
CA THR A 8 -4.54 -0.42 5.34
C THR A 8 -4.96 1.04 5.19
N ILE A 9 -4.59 1.69 4.07
CA ILE A 9 -4.95 3.09 3.82
C ILE A 9 -6.47 3.23 3.70
N VAL A 10 -7.10 2.35 2.93
CA VAL A 10 -8.57 2.36 2.76
C VAL A 10 -9.27 2.13 4.10
N ALA A 11 -8.82 1.16 4.88
CA ALA A 11 -9.38 0.88 6.19
C ALA A 11 -9.23 2.07 7.16
N ALA A 12 -8.08 2.74 7.13
CA ALA A 12 -7.83 3.91 7.98
C ALA A 12 -8.66 5.12 7.58
N PHE A 13 -9.01 5.24 6.32
CA PHE A 13 -9.89 6.32 5.83
C PHE A 13 -11.37 6.01 6.10
N ALA A 14 -11.82 4.82 5.76
CA ALA A 14 -13.24 4.45 5.74
C ALA A 14 -13.75 4.07 7.13
N SER A 15 -14.51 4.96 7.77
CA SER A 15 -15.05 4.75 9.12
C SER A 15 -15.96 3.53 9.23
N TRP A 16 -16.55 3.10 8.13
CA TRP A 16 -17.43 1.91 8.07
C TRP A 16 -16.66 0.60 7.93
N HIS A 17 -15.34 0.65 7.69
CA HIS A 17 -14.53 -0.55 7.52
C HIS A 17 -14.31 -1.25 8.86
N GLU A 18 -14.41 -2.59 8.87
CA GLU A 18 -14.25 -3.38 10.11
C GLU A 18 -12.88 -3.20 10.78
N LYS A 19 -11.85 -2.90 9.99
CA LYS A 19 -10.48 -2.67 10.48
C LYS A 19 -10.14 -1.20 10.72
N HIS A 20 -11.13 -0.31 10.66
CA HIS A 20 -10.89 1.13 10.74
C HIS A 20 -10.10 1.54 11.99
N THR A 21 -10.53 1.08 13.16
CA THR A 21 -9.87 1.46 14.43
C THR A 21 -8.43 0.95 14.49
N ALA A 22 -8.19 -0.29 14.08
CA ALA A 22 -6.85 -0.86 14.06
C ALA A 22 -5.93 -0.13 13.06
N ALA A 23 -6.46 0.17 11.87
CA ALA A 23 -5.71 0.88 10.83
C ALA A 23 -5.38 2.33 11.25
N ARG A 24 -6.31 3.03 11.88
CA ARG A 24 -6.05 4.37 12.43
C ARG A 24 -4.98 4.32 13.50
N GLY A 25 -5.03 3.35 14.39
CA GLY A 25 -4.00 3.15 15.41
C GLY A 25 -2.61 2.91 14.81
N ALA A 26 -2.54 2.14 13.72
CA ALA A 26 -1.28 1.93 13.01
C ALA A 26 -0.77 3.23 12.38
N LEU A 27 -1.65 4.01 11.74
CA LEU A 27 -1.29 5.32 11.17
C LEU A 27 -0.76 6.28 12.25
N ASP A 28 -1.37 6.29 13.42
CA ASP A 28 -0.98 7.19 14.51
C ASP A 28 0.43 6.89 15.03
N LYS A 29 0.92 5.67 14.84
CA LYS A 29 2.30 5.28 15.16
C LYS A 29 3.31 5.69 14.09
N GLY A 30 2.85 6.22 12.96
CA GLY A 30 3.68 6.66 11.85
C GLY A 30 3.94 5.55 10.83
N LEU A 31 3.31 5.68 9.65
CA LEU A 31 3.53 4.77 8.53
C LEU A 31 4.06 5.56 7.35
N ARG A 32 4.92 4.93 6.56
CA ARG A 32 5.32 5.44 5.26
C ARG A 32 4.33 4.97 4.19
N LEU A 33 4.32 5.65 3.08
CA LEU A 33 3.41 5.37 1.97
C LEU A 33 4.22 5.03 0.72
N VAL A 34 3.89 3.89 0.12
CA VAL A 34 4.45 3.50 -1.18
C VAL A 34 3.74 4.30 -2.27
N SER A 35 4.48 4.81 -3.24
CA SER A 35 3.93 5.66 -4.31
C SER A 35 2.78 4.97 -5.06
N HIS A 36 2.90 3.70 -5.38
CA HIS A 36 1.82 2.93 -5.99
C HIS A 36 0.55 2.92 -5.12
N CYS A 37 0.71 2.71 -3.81
CA CYS A 37 -0.42 2.67 -2.87
C CYS A 37 -1.09 4.04 -2.71
N ALA A 38 -0.36 5.13 -2.85
CA ALA A 38 -0.95 6.47 -2.87
C ALA A 38 -1.91 6.62 -4.05
N LEU A 39 -1.47 6.27 -5.25
CA LEU A 39 -2.29 6.34 -6.45
C LEU A 39 -3.47 5.37 -6.38
N GLU A 40 -3.22 4.13 -5.99
CA GLU A 40 -4.26 3.11 -5.91
C GLU A 40 -5.33 3.48 -4.88
N SER A 41 -4.95 3.98 -3.71
CA SER A 41 -5.89 4.43 -2.68
C SER A 41 -6.77 5.57 -3.19
N TYR A 42 -6.18 6.53 -3.89
CA TYR A 42 -6.94 7.59 -4.54
C TYR A 42 -7.96 7.00 -5.52
N SER A 43 -7.52 6.10 -6.38
CA SER A 43 -8.40 5.45 -7.35
C SER A 43 -9.54 4.68 -6.68
N VAL A 44 -9.24 3.86 -5.69
CA VAL A 44 -10.24 3.04 -4.98
C VAL A 44 -11.28 3.93 -4.30
N LEU A 45 -10.85 4.92 -3.52
CA LEU A 45 -11.77 5.73 -2.71
C LEU A 45 -12.65 6.64 -3.59
N THR A 46 -12.12 7.15 -4.69
CA THR A 46 -12.90 8.04 -5.58
C THR A 46 -13.84 7.29 -6.51
N ARG A 47 -13.75 5.96 -6.61
CA ARG A 47 -14.65 5.14 -7.43
C ARG A 47 -15.55 4.20 -6.63
N LEU A 48 -15.57 4.31 -5.30
CA LEU A 48 -16.52 3.53 -4.49
C LEU A 48 -17.96 3.83 -4.91
N PRO A 49 -18.86 2.84 -4.82
CA PRO A 49 -20.26 3.09 -5.08
C PRO A 49 -20.84 4.06 -4.03
N PRO A 50 -21.83 4.90 -4.40
CA PRO A 50 -22.54 5.70 -3.42
C PRO A 50 -23.19 4.80 -2.35
N PRO A 51 -23.26 5.24 -1.08
CA PRO A 51 -22.91 6.56 -0.55
C PRO A 51 -21.43 6.69 -0.11
N HIS A 52 -20.58 5.71 -0.40
CA HIS A 52 -19.21 5.67 0.12
C HIS A 52 -18.19 6.40 -0.74
N ARG A 53 -18.57 6.81 -1.96
CA ARG A 53 -17.66 7.52 -2.88
C ARG A 53 -17.14 8.81 -2.27
N VAL A 54 -15.84 9.02 -2.36
CA VAL A 54 -15.14 10.15 -1.75
C VAL A 54 -14.71 11.14 -2.83
N ALA A 55 -14.87 12.45 -2.56
CA ALA A 55 -14.35 13.48 -3.44
C ALA A 55 -12.82 13.48 -3.45
N GLY A 56 -12.21 13.66 -4.63
CA GLY A 56 -10.75 13.60 -4.79
C GLY A 56 -9.99 14.54 -3.85
N ARG A 57 -10.51 15.77 -3.63
CA ARG A 57 -9.87 16.72 -2.71
C ARG A 57 -9.82 16.22 -1.26
N VAL A 58 -10.79 15.42 -0.83
CA VAL A 58 -10.82 14.85 0.52
C VAL A 58 -9.76 13.76 0.67
N VAL A 59 -9.64 12.90 -0.32
CA VAL A 59 -8.57 11.88 -0.36
C VAL A 59 -7.20 12.54 -0.38
N ARG A 60 -7.02 13.56 -1.23
CA ARG A 60 -5.78 14.34 -1.30
C ARG A 60 -5.38 14.88 0.06
N ASP A 61 -6.31 15.52 0.75
CA ASP A 61 -6.02 16.16 2.05
C ASP A 61 -5.69 15.11 3.12
N PHE A 62 -6.39 13.98 3.11
CA PHE A 62 -6.10 12.86 4.00
C PHE A 62 -4.67 12.33 3.78
N LEU A 63 -4.30 12.06 2.53
CA LEU A 63 -2.98 11.54 2.21
C LEU A 63 -1.88 12.55 2.58
N ALA A 64 -2.09 13.81 2.29
CA ALA A 64 -1.11 14.87 2.61
C ALA A 64 -0.89 15.03 4.11
N GLN A 65 -1.97 14.97 4.90
CA GLN A 65 -1.89 15.13 6.35
C GLN A 65 -1.29 13.90 7.06
N ARG A 66 -1.65 12.70 6.59
CA ARG A 66 -1.26 11.47 7.26
C ARG A 66 0.10 10.95 6.82
N PHE A 67 0.56 11.34 5.63
CA PHE A 67 1.82 10.88 5.05
C PHE A 67 2.67 12.06 4.58
N PRO A 68 3.23 12.84 5.53
CA PRO A 68 3.97 14.07 5.18
C PRO A 68 5.35 13.80 4.58
N GLN A 69 5.88 12.57 4.69
CA GLN A 69 7.19 12.22 4.16
C GLN A 69 7.10 11.87 2.66
N PRO A 70 8.21 11.97 1.92
CA PRO A 70 8.23 11.54 0.53
C PRO A 70 7.77 10.09 0.37
N PHE A 71 7.08 9.79 -0.72
CA PHE A 71 6.64 8.43 -0.98
C PHE A 71 7.84 7.50 -1.19
N LEU A 72 7.69 6.26 -0.71
CA LEU A 72 8.64 5.21 -1.01
C LEU A 72 8.46 4.76 -2.45
N GLN A 73 9.55 4.66 -3.18
CA GLN A 73 9.53 4.15 -4.56
C GLN A 73 10.88 3.55 -4.91
N LEU A 74 10.87 2.60 -5.83
CA LEU A 74 12.10 2.08 -6.42
C LEU A 74 12.72 3.17 -7.30
N ASP A 75 14.05 3.29 -7.25
CA ASP A 75 14.72 4.14 -8.24
C ASP A 75 14.54 3.57 -9.65
N PRO A 76 14.80 4.36 -10.71
CA PRO A 76 14.54 3.91 -12.07
C PRO A 76 15.23 2.58 -12.44
N ARG A 77 16.46 2.36 -11.98
CA ARG A 77 17.19 1.13 -12.25
C ARG A 77 16.58 -0.06 -11.53
N LYS A 78 16.29 0.07 -10.26
CA LYS A 78 15.63 -0.98 -9.46
C LYS A 78 14.24 -1.29 -9.99
N TYR A 79 13.51 -0.27 -10.43
CA TYR A 79 12.20 -0.46 -11.04
C TYR A 79 12.29 -1.30 -12.32
N ARG A 80 13.25 -0.98 -13.18
CA ARG A 80 13.51 -1.76 -14.40
C ARG A 80 13.82 -3.21 -14.07
N ASP A 81 14.74 -3.45 -13.15
CA ASP A 81 15.12 -4.81 -12.73
C ASP A 81 13.92 -5.56 -12.14
N PHE A 82 13.09 -4.88 -11.36
CA PHE A 82 11.87 -5.44 -10.82
C PHE A 82 10.93 -5.93 -11.92
N VAL A 83 10.65 -5.09 -12.92
CA VAL A 83 9.74 -5.43 -14.04
C VAL A 83 10.27 -6.64 -14.82
N PHE A 84 11.55 -6.64 -15.15
CA PHE A 84 12.15 -7.74 -15.92
C PHE A 84 12.36 -9.03 -15.12
N GLY A 85 12.29 -8.97 -13.81
CA GLY A 85 12.37 -10.15 -12.93
C GLY A 85 11.02 -10.82 -12.66
N LEU A 86 9.88 -10.21 -13.01
CA LEU A 86 8.55 -10.72 -12.63
C LEU A 86 8.26 -12.11 -13.20
N ALA A 87 8.56 -12.33 -14.47
CA ALA A 87 8.29 -13.62 -15.12
C ALA A 87 9.03 -14.78 -14.47
N GLU A 88 10.30 -14.60 -14.12
CA GLU A 88 11.11 -15.61 -13.46
C GLU A 88 10.62 -15.93 -12.05
N ARG A 89 9.99 -14.96 -11.39
CA ARG A 89 9.39 -15.17 -10.07
C ARG A 89 7.98 -15.75 -10.14
N GLY A 90 7.47 -16.01 -11.33
CA GLY A 90 6.12 -16.54 -11.51
C GLY A 90 5.01 -15.56 -11.16
N VAL A 91 5.26 -14.26 -11.30
CA VAL A 91 4.30 -13.21 -11.01
C VAL A 91 3.69 -12.70 -12.30
N SER A 92 2.35 -12.68 -12.37
CA SER A 92 1.62 -12.19 -13.54
C SER A 92 0.31 -11.52 -13.15
N GLY A 93 -0.26 -10.73 -14.06
CA GLY A 93 -1.52 -10.07 -13.85
C GLY A 93 -1.50 -9.09 -12.67
N GLY A 94 -2.59 -9.03 -11.92
CA GLY A 94 -2.75 -8.11 -10.80
C GLY A 94 -1.76 -8.33 -9.66
N ALA A 95 -1.21 -9.53 -9.53
CA ALA A 95 -0.18 -9.82 -8.52
C ALA A 95 1.10 -8.99 -8.72
N ALA A 96 1.33 -8.46 -9.92
CA ALA A 96 2.48 -7.60 -10.20
C ALA A 96 2.45 -6.31 -9.36
N TYR A 97 1.28 -5.80 -9.04
CA TYR A 97 1.14 -4.59 -8.21
C TYR A 97 1.47 -4.87 -6.74
N ASP A 98 1.02 -6.01 -6.20
CA ASP A 98 1.40 -6.42 -4.84
C ASP A 98 2.91 -6.69 -4.75
N ALA A 99 3.47 -7.28 -5.80
CA ALA A 99 4.91 -7.50 -5.91
C ALA A 99 5.69 -6.17 -5.90
N LEU A 100 5.20 -5.15 -6.61
CA LEU A 100 5.81 -3.81 -6.61
C LEU A 100 5.82 -3.21 -5.21
N VAL A 101 4.71 -3.31 -4.49
CA VAL A 101 4.61 -2.81 -3.11
C VAL A 101 5.64 -3.51 -2.22
N ALA A 102 5.68 -4.84 -2.28
CA ALA A 102 6.62 -5.63 -1.49
C ALA A 102 8.08 -5.31 -1.81
N ALA A 103 8.42 -5.27 -3.10
CA ALA A 103 9.79 -4.94 -3.54
C ALA A 103 10.21 -3.54 -3.10
N THR A 104 9.31 -2.58 -3.15
CA THR A 104 9.58 -1.20 -2.73
C THR A 104 9.89 -1.14 -1.24
N VAL A 105 9.07 -1.76 -0.41
CA VAL A 105 9.27 -1.75 1.05
C VAL A 105 10.50 -2.56 1.44
N ALA A 106 10.73 -3.71 0.82
CA ALA A 106 11.93 -4.50 1.05
C ALA A 106 13.21 -3.72 0.69
N SER A 107 13.19 -2.99 -0.41
CA SER A 107 14.32 -2.12 -0.82
C SER A 107 14.62 -1.02 0.20
N ALA A 108 13.64 -0.59 0.94
CA ALA A 108 13.78 0.39 2.02
C ALA A 108 14.02 -0.26 3.39
N SER A 109 14.23 -1.57 3.45
CA SER A 109 14.45 -2.34 4.69
C SER A 109 13.31 -2.21 5.68
N GLY A 110 12.08 -2.10 5.17
CA GLY A 110 10.88 -1.89 5.99
C GLY A 110 10.03 -3.15 6.16
N GLU A 111 8.94 -2.97 6.88
CA GLU A 111 7.88 -3.96 7.07
C GLU A 111 6.57 -3.39 6.51
N LEU A 112 5.70 -4.26 6.00
CA LEU A 112 4.36 -3.89 5.57
C LEU A 112 3.35 -4.04 6.69
N VAL A 113 2.38 -3.12 6.72
CA VAL A 113 1.16 -3.25 7.50
C VAL A 113 0.01 -3.42 6.52
N SER A 114 -0.75 -4.51 6.65
CA SER A 114 -1.77 -4.91 5.68
C SER A 114 -3.03 -5.42 6.35
N CYS A 115 -4.15 -5.26 5.66
CA CYS A 115 -5.42 -5.92 5.98
C CYS A 115 -5.76 -7.02 4.97
N ASP A 116 -4.92 -7.26 3.97
CA ASP A 116 -5.19 -8.20 2.88
C ASP A 116 -4.30 -9.44 2.97
N ARG A 117 -4.81 -10.49 3.62
CA ARG A 117 -4.07 -11.75 3.76
C ARG A 117 -3.87 -12.48 2.43
N ARG A 118 -4.67 -12.18 1.40
CA ARG A 118 -4.52 -12.82 0.08
C ARG A 118 -3.22 -12.42 -0.61
N ALA A 119 -2.67 -11.26 -0.28
CA ALA A 119 -1.41 -10.78 -0.84
C ALA A 119 -0.17 -11.43 -0.20
N LEU A 120 -0.32 -12.13 0.93
CA LEU A 120 0.82 -12.67 1.68
C LEU A 120 1.76 -13.54 0.83
N PRO A 121 1.29 -14.48 -0.01
CA PRO A 121 2.21 -15.30 -0.81
C PRO A 121 3.11 -14.47 -1.73
N ILE A 122 2.59 -13.37 -2.27
CA ILE A 122 3.39 -12.46 -3.10
C ILE A 122 4.34 -11.64 -2.23
N TYR A 123 3.89 -11.14 -1.09
CA TYR A 123 4.77 -10.40 -0.18
C TYR A 123 5.94 -11.25 0.30
N GLU A 124 5.70 -12.52 0.61
CA GLU A 124 6.76 -13.45 1.02
C GLU A 124 7.79 -13.70 -0.07
N LYS A 125 7.38 -13.75 -1.35
CA LYS A 125 8.30 -13.91 -2.47
C LYS A 125 9.37 -12.82 -2.53
N TYR A 126 9.06 -11.63 -2.06
CA TYR A 126 9.96 -10.49 -2.06
C TYR A 126 10.64 -10.25 -0.71
N GLY A 127 10.44 -11.16 0.23
CA GLY A 127 11.17 -11.16 1.51
C GLY A 127 10.76 -10.03 2.47
N VAL A 128 9.61 -9.39 2.25
CA VAL A 128 9.13 -8.36 3.16
C VAL A 128 8.32 -9.00 4.29
N ARG A 129 8.55 -8.54 5.51
CA ARG A 129 7.74 -8.95 6.66
C ARG A 129 6.43 -8.17 6.66
N VAL A 130 5.36 -8.84 7.08
CA VAL A 130 4.01 -8.25 7.08
C VAL A 130 3.41 -8.38 8.47
N GLU A 131 2.88 -7.26 8.96
CA GLU A 131 2.01 -7.22 10.12
C GLU A 131 0.57 -7.11 9.64
N PHE A 132 -0.28 -8.05 10.00
CA PHE A 132 -1.71 -8.02 9.67
C PHE A 132 -2.51 -7.40 10.80
N LEU A 133 -3.44 -6.53 10.43
CA LEU A 133 -4.38 -5.90 11.34
C LEU A 133 -5.65 -6.70 11.51
#